data_0a0ed4b8a6f84376749332b6adfe7763
#
_entry.id   0a0ed4b8a6f84376749332b6adfe7763
#
_cell.length_a   1.000
_cell.length_b   1.000
_cell.length_c   1.000
_cell.angle_alpha   90.00
_cell.angle_beta   90.00
_cell.angle_gamma   90.00
#
_symmetry.space_group_name_H-M   'P 1'
#
loop_
_entity.id
_entity.type
_entity.pdbx_description
1 polymer ?
#
loop_
_entity_poly.entity_id
_entity_poly.type
_entity_poly.pdbx_seq_one_letter_code
_entity_poly.pdbx_strand_id
1 'polypeptide(L)'
;PDGGARHWAATVEAIRAQNPDAVIELLIPDFDARPELEDIVIASKPDIIGHNIETVERLTPLVRSRAKYRTSLETLRYLSRQGVVTKSGLMVGLGETDDEVLQTLRDLREAGVRIVTLGQYLRPTLEHYPVAAYITPEKFEWYRLRALEMGFDYCASAPLVRSSYMAEEALRSVKSL
;
A
#
# COMPACT_ATOMS: atom_id res chain seq x y z
N PRO A 1 -3.88 -17.07 17.17
CA PRO A 1 -4.34 -16.34 16.03
C PRO A 1 -3.99 -14.86 16.09
N ASP A 2 -2.71 -14.58 15.80
CA ASP A 2 -2.14 -13.26 15.75
C ASP A 2 -2.01 -12.75 14.30
N GLY A 3 -2.74 -13.36 13.35
CA GLY A 3 -2.67 -12.97 11.93
C GLY A 3 -1.28 -13.10 11.28
N GLY A 4 -0.32 -13.74 11.98
CA GLY A 4 1.07 -13.86 11.54
C GLY A 4 1.99 -12.73 12.03
N ALA A 5 1.53 -11.81 12.89
CA ALA A 5 2.32 -10.67 13.33
C ALA A 5 3.70 -11.06 13.90
N ARG A 6 3.75 -12.10 14.74
CA ARG A 6 5.02 -12.62 15.28
C ARG A 6 5.91 -13.24 14.21
N HIS A 7 5.32 -13.85 13.18
CA HIS A 7 6.08 -14.39 12.06
C HIS A 7 6.72 -13.28 11.24
N TRP A 8 5.99 -12.19 10.96
CA TRP A 8 6.55 -11.00 10.32
C TRP A 8 7.73 -10.44 11.12
N ALA A 9 7.56 -10.25 12.43
CA ALA A 9 8.61 -9.72 13.30
C ALA A 9 9.86 -10.62 13.29
N ALA A 10 9.69 -11.93 13.51
CA ALA A 10 10.79 -12.89 13.49
C ALA A 10 11.52 -12.95 12.13
N THR A 11 10.77 -12.75 11.01
CA THR A 11 11.38 -12.69 9.68
C THR A 11 12.28 -11.45 9.53
N VAL A 12 11.83 -10.28 9.98
CA VAL A 12 12.64 -9.05 9.97
C VAL A 12 13.90 -9.23 10.81
N GLU A 13 13.77 -9.75 12.02
CA GLU A 13 14.90 -10.00 12.92
C GLU A 13 15.92 -10.96 12.30
N ALA A 14 15.45 -12.05 11.69
CA ALA A 14 16.32 -13.03 11.02
C ALA A 14 17.07 -12.43 9.81
N ILE A 15 16.38 -11.62 8.98
CA ILE A 15 17.00 -10.93 7.84
C ILE A 15 18.05 -9.95 8.36
N ARG A 16 17.72 -9.14 9.37
CA ARG A 16 18.62 -8.12 9.93
C ARG A 16 19.85 -8.74 10.56
N ALA A 17 19.71 -9.90 11.22
CA ALA A 17 20.82 -10.63 11.79
C ALA A 17 21.82 -11.13 10.75
N GLN A 18 21.35 -11.52 9.56
CA GLN A 18 22.19 -11.98 8.46
C GLN A 18 22.70 -10.84 7.57
N ASN A 19 21.96 -9.75 7.48
CA ASN A 19 22.23 -8.61 6.62
C ASN A 19 21.92 -7.31 7.39
N PRO A 20 22.83 -6.81 8.23
CA PRO A 20 22.59 -5.66 9.10
C PRO A 20 22.19 -4.38 8.37
N ASP A 21 22.73 -4.18 7.16
CA ASP A 21 22.51 -2.98 6.33
C ASP A 21 21.33 -3.11 5.35
N ALA A 22 20.63 -4.27 5.37
CA ALA A 22 19.50 -4.46 4.46
C ALA A 22 18.35 -3.50 4.77
N VAL A 23 17.80 -2.90 3.74
CA VAL A 23 16.55 -2.16 3.82
C VAL A 23 15.39 -3.14 3.71
N ILE A 24 14.48 -3.10 4.68
CA ILE A 24 13.38 -4.06 4.78
C ILE A 24 12.05 -3.33 4.60
N GLU A 25 11.37 -3.66 3.51
CA GLU A 25 9.97 -3.31 3.28
C GLU A 25 9.10 -4.54 3.57
N LEU A 26 8.07 -4.36 4.39
CA LEU A 26 7.05 -5.37 4.64
C LEU A 26 5.76 -5.01 3.94
N LEU A 27 5.03 -6.02 3.45
CA LEU A 27 3.64 -5.92 3.05
C LEU A 27 2.82 -6.80 3.99
N ILE A 28 2.01 -6.18 4.85
CA ILE A 28 1.26 -6.85 5.91
C ILE A 28 -0.25 -6.86 5.64
N PRO A 29 -1.03 -7.79 6.25
CA PRO A 29 -2.48 -7.69 6.30
C PRO A 29 -2.92 -6.51 7.20
N ASP A 30 -4.22 -6.20 7.21
CA ASP A 30 -4.76 -5.14 8.07
C ASP A 30 -4.91 -5.54 9.55
N PHE A 31 -4.65 -6.78 9.92
CA PHE A 31 -4.80 -7.32 11.27
C PHE A 31 -6.12 -6.95 11.96
N ASP A 32 -7.18 -6.65 11.18
CA ASP A 32 -8.46 -6.12 11.67
C ASP A 32 -8.30 -4.80 12.46
N ALA A 33 -7.31 -3.98 12.10
CA ALA A 33 -6.89 -2.73 12.76
C ALA A 33 -6.66 -2.91 14.28
N ARG A 34 -5.98 -3.99 14.68
CA ARG A 34 -5.65 -4.28 16.08
C ARG A 34 -4.24 -3.78 16.42
N PRO A 35 -4.12 -2.68 17.18
CA PRO A 35 -2.84 -2.05 17.50
C PRO A 35 -1.82 -3.01 18.13
N GLU A 36 -2.28 -3.92 18.99
CA GLU A 36 -1.40 -4.88 19.64
C GLU A 36 -0.69 -5.85 18.69
N LEU A 37 -1.24 -6.09 17.48
CA LEU A 37 -0.60 -6.90 16.46
C LEU A 37 0.33 -6.07 15.58
N GLU A 38 -0.07 -4.85 15.28
CA GLU A 38 0.74 -3.89 14.54
C GLU A 38 2.00 -3.52 15.33
N ASP A 39 1.89 -3.33 16.66
CA ASP A 39 3.02 -3.07 17.55
C ASP A 39 4.07 -4.17 17.55
N ILE A 40 3.67 -5.45 17.44
CA ILE A 40 4.61 -6.57 17.30
C ILE A 40 5.47 -6.40 16.06
N VAL A 41 4.87 -6.01 14.93
CA VAL A 41 5.58 -5.80 13.66
C VAL A 41 6.46 -4.56 13.75
N ILE A 42 5.95 -3.45 14.29
CA ILE A 42 6.69 -2.20 14.47
C ILE A 42 7.94 -2.40 15.33
N ALA A 43 7.83 -3.19 16.40
CA ALA A 43 8.94 -3.48 17.32
C ALA A 43 10.14 -4.16 16.63
N SER A 44 9.92 -4.88 15.52
CA SER A 44 11.01 -5.48 14.72
C SER A 44 11.77 -4.48 13.85
N LYS A 45 11.31 -3.21 13.78
CA LYS A 45 11.95 -2.07 13.11
C LYS A 45 12.21 -2.28 11.60
N PRO A 46 11.19 -2.62 10.80
CA PRO A 46 11.31 -2.53 9.35
C PRO A 46 11.48 -1.06 8.91
N ASP A 47 12.05 -0.82 7.75
CA ASP A 47 12.24 0.54 7.23
C ASP A 47 10.95 1.11 6.62
N ILE A 48 10.13 0.25 6.01
CA ILE A 48 8.82 0.61 5.42
C ILE A 48 7.81 -0.48 5.78
N ILE A 49 6.59 -0.08 6.14
CA ILE A 49 5.46 -1.00 6.25
C ILE A 49 4.39 -0.61 5.23
N GLY A 50 4.09 -1.54 4.33
CA GLY A 50 3.02 -1.45 3.34
C GLY A 50 1.78 -2.23 3.77
N HIS A 51 0.62 -1.66 3.48
CA HIS A 51 -0.67 -2.33 3.45
C HIS A 51 -1.47 -1.77 2.28
N ASN A 52 -1.85 -2.63 1.33
CA ASN A 52 -2.53 -2.18 0.12
C ASN A 52 -4.01 -1.93 0.36
N ILE A 53 -4.51 -0.78 -0.13
CA ILE A 53 -5.96 -0.49 -0.16
C ILE A 53 -6.66 -1.28 -1.27
N GLU A 54 -5.95 -1.71 -2.27
CA GLU A 54 -6.29 -2.52 -3.44
C GLU A 54 -7.22 -1.85 -4.45
N THR A 55 -8.28 -1.20 -4.02
CA THR A 55 -9.24 -0.50 -4.90
C THR A 55 -10.01 0.58 -4.13
N VAL A 56 -10.87 1.31 -4.82
CA VAL A 56 -11.72 2.37 -4.24
C VAL A 56 -12.80 1.80 -3.30
N GLU A 57 -13.32 2.64 -2.40
CA GLU A 57 -14.26 2.21 -1.35
C GLU A 57 -15.46 1.43 -1.90
N ARG A 58 -16.13 1.94 -2.95
CA ARG A 58 -17.30 1.31 -3.56
C ARG A 58 -17.04 -0.10 -4.08
N LEU A 59 -15.85 -0.33 -4.63
CA LEU A 59 -15.48 -1.61 -5.25
C LEU A 59 -14.87 -2.59 -4.24
N THR A 60 -14.43 -2.14 -3.07
CA THR A 60 -13.79 -2.99 -2.06
C THR A 60 -14.61 -4.24 -1.73
N PRO A 61 -15.94 -4.19 -1.47
CA PRO A 61 -16.71 -5.40 -1.15
C PRO A 61 -16.82 -6.40 -2.31
N LEU A 62 -16.59 -5.95 -3.54
CA LEU A 62 -16.67 -6.78 -4.75
C LEU A 62 -15.32 -7.44 -5.11
N VAL A 63 -14.22 -6.81 -4.72
CA VAL A 63 -12.85 -7.21 -5.08
C VAL A 63 -12.13 -7.91 -3.94
N ARG A 64 -12.41 -7.51 -2.68
CA ARG A 64 -11.75 -8.04 -1.49
C ARG A 64 -12.71 -8.87 -0.66
N SER A 65 -12.38 -10.13 -0.43
CA SER A 65 -13.25 -11.08 0.29
C SER A 65 -13.33 -10.84 1.81
N ARG A 66 -12.30 -10.24 2.43
CA ARG A 66 -12.19 -10.09 3.90
C ARG A 66 -11.87 -8.67 4.33
N ALA A 67 -10.87 -8.06 3.75
CA ALA A 67 -10.39 -6.74 4.14
C ALA A 67 -11.40 -5.65 3.76
N LYS A 68 -11.56 -4.66 4.64
CA LYS A 68 -12.49 -3.54 4.47
C LYS A 68 -11.70 -2.25 4.22
N TYR A 69 -12.25 -1.36 3.40
CA TYR A 69 -11.62 -0.09 3.05
C TYR A 69 -11.26 0.73 4.30
N ARG A 70 -12.19 0.93 5.20
CA ARG A 70 -11.99 1.72 6.42
C ARG A 70 -10.98 1.09 7.38
N THR A 71 -11.05 -0.22 7.57
CA THR A 71 -10.07 -0.96 8.40
C THR A 71 -8.65 -0.81 7.84
N SER A 72 -8.49 -0.90 6.51
CA SER A 72 -7.19 -0.67 5.86
C SER A 72 -6.64 0.74 6.11
N LEU A 73 -7.50 1.77 6.08
CA LEU A 73 -7.09 3.14 6.41
C LEU A 73 -6.75 3.31 7.90
N GLU A 74 -7.46 2.63 8.80
CA GLU A 74 -7.19 2.65 10.24
C GLU A 74 -5.81 2.06 10.54
N THR A 75 -5.48 0.88 9.98
CA THR A 75 -4.15 0.27 10.04
C THR A 75 -3.07 1.23 9.55
N LEU A 76 -3.21 1.79 8.35
CA LEU A 76 -2.23 2.73 7.80
C LEU A 76 -2.06 3.98 8.67
N ARG A 77 -3.16 4.50 9.22
CA ARG A 77 -3.14 5.66 10.11
C ARG A 77 -2.43 5.34 11.42
N TYR A 78 -2.67 4.17 11.99
CA TYR A 78 -1.98 3.75 13.20
C TYR A 78 -0.49 3.64 12.97
N LEU A 79 -0.05 2.90 11.95
CA LEU A 79 1.37 2.75 11.57
C LEU A 79 2.06 4.11 11.38
N SER A 80 1.41 5.03 10.65
CA SER A 80 1.95 6.37 10.41
C SER A 80 2.12 7.17 11.70
N ARG A 81 1.15 7.10 12.63
CA ARG A 81 1.23 7.78 13.94
C ARG A 81 2.34 7.23 14.84
N GLN A 82 2.76 5.99 14.65
CA GLN A 82 3.92 5.40 15.31
C GLN A 82 5.26 5.80 14.67
N GLY A 83 5.25 6.69 13.68
CA GLY A 83 6.45 7.17 13.00
C GLY A 83 7.01 6.24 11.92
N VAL A 84 6.25 5.20 11.54
CA VAL A 84 6.65 4.28 10.48
C VAL A 84 6.42 4.93 9.11
N VAL A 85 7.37 4.75 8.19
CA VAL A 85 7.16 5.10 6.78
C VAL A 85 6.14 4.14 6.19
N THR A 86 4.96 4.66 5.83
CA THR A 86 3.86 3.84 5.33
C THR A 86 3.72 3.91 3.82
N LYS A 87 3.36 2.77 3.24
CA LYS A 87 3.14 2.57 1.81
C LYS A 87 1.79 1.90 1.56
N SER A 88 1.12 2.28 0.48
CA SER A 88 -0.09 1.61 0.03
C SER A 88 -0.11 1.49 -1.49
N GLY A 89 -0.91 0.57 -1.98
CA GLY A 89 -1.11 0.37 -3.42
C GLY A 89 -2.56 0.16 -3.76
N LEU A 90 -2.94 0.62 -4.95
CA LEU A 90 -4.24 0.32 -5.53
C LEU A 90 -4.10 -0.07 -7.00
N MET A 91 -5.06 -0.87 -7.45
CA MET A 91 -5.21 -1.27 -8.84
C MET A 91 -6.30 -0.43 -9.48
N VAL A 92 -6.11 -0.07 -10.76
CA VAL A 92 -7.10 0.63 -11.57
C VAL A 92 -7.50 -0.22 -12.78
N GLY A 93 -8.68 0.06 -13.35
CA GLY A 93 -9.27 -0.73 -14.42
C GLY A 93 -10.35 -1.72 -13.97
N LEU A 94 -10.87 -1.53 -12.73
CA LEU A 94 -11.94 -2.32 -12.11
C LEU A 94 -13.33 -1.68 -12.30
N GLY A 95 -13.43 -0.48 -12.92
CA GLY A 95 -14.67 0.27 -13.13
C GLY A 95 -14.87 1.41 -12.12
N GLU A 96 -13.80 1.83 -11.48
CA GLU A 96 -13.72 3.06 -10.70
C GLU A 96 -13.78 4.30 -11.61
N THR A 97 -14.24 5.41 -11.06
CA THR A 97 -14.13 6.73 -11.69
C THR A 97 -12.84 7.42 -11.26
N ASP A 98 -12.42 8.44 -12.03
CA ASP A 98 -11.28 9.28 -11.66
C ASP A 98 -11.46 9.92 -10.28
N ASP A 99 -12.66 10.43 -9.99
CA ASP A 99 -12.96 11.06 -8.70
C ASP A 99 -12.85 10.09 -7.53
N GLU A 100 -13.24 8.82 -7.72
CA GLU A 100 -13.06 7.77 -6.70
C GLU A 100 -11.58 7.44 -6.47
N VAL A 101 -10.77 7.39 -7.53
CA VAL A 101 -9.30 7.20 -7.39
C VAL A 101 -8.69 8.39 -6.64
N LEU A 102 -9.03 9.62 -7.04
CA LEU A 102 -8.54 10.81 -6.35
C LEU A 102 -9.00 10.89 -4.90
N GLN A 103 -10.22 10.46 -4.60
CA GLN A 103 -10.71 10.40 -3.22
C GLN A 103 -9.91 9.36 -2.41
N THR A 104 -9.65 8.19 -2.98
CA THR A 104 -8.83 7.16 -2.34
C THR A 104 -7.41 7.67 -2.04
N LEU A 105 -6.82 8.41 -2.98
CA LEU A 105 -5.50 9.05 -2.75
C LEU A 105 -5.57 10.07 -1.60
N ARG A 106 -6.61 10.91 -1.52
CA ARG A 106 -6.81 11.83 -0.39
C ARG A 106 -6.94 11.07 0.94
N ASP A 107 -7.77 10.04 0.99
CA ASP A 107 -7.98 9.22 2.18
C ASP A 107 -6.67 8.58 2.67
N LEU A 108 -5.86 8.05 1.74
CA LEU A 108 -4.53 7.51 2.04
C LEU A 108 -3.59 8.60 2.58
N ARG A 109 -3.59 9.78 1.96
CA ARG A 109 -2.73 10.88 2.41
C ARG A 109 -3.14 11.38 3.80
N GLU A 110 -4.43 11.48 4.09
CA GLU A 110 -4.97 11.81 5.41
C GLU A 110 -4.65 10.73 6.46
N ALA A 111 -4.56 9.46 6.05
CA ALA A 111 -4.08 8.39 6.91
C ALA A 111 -2.55 8.46 7.17
N GLY A 112 -1.83 9.39 6.53
CA GLY A 112 -0.40 9.60 6.69
C GLY A 112 0.48 8.76 5.78
N VAL A 113 -0.09 8.12 4.75
CA VAL A 113 0.68 7.34 3.78
C VAL A 113 1.62 8.26 3.00
N ARG A 114 2.89 7.88 2.92
CA ARG A 114 3.95 8.64 2.25
C ARG A 114 4.26 8.15 0.85
N ILE A 115 4.11 6.86 0.61
CA ILE A 115 4.43 6.20 -0.67
C ILE A 115 3.18 5.54 -1.21
N VAL A 116 2.86 5.77 -2.49
CA VAL A 116 1.72 5.11 -3.15
C VAL A 116 2.12 4.47 -4.47
N THR A 117 1.50 3.33 -4.80
CA THR A 117 1.66 2.66 -6.09
C THR A 117 0.31 2.47 -6.78
N LEU A 118 0.25 2.74 -8.09
CA LEU A 118 -0.91 2.48 -8.92
C LEU A 118 -0.51 1.55 -10.07
N GLY A 119 -1.23 0.43 -10.22
CA GLY A 119 -0.99 -0.54 -11.29
C GLY A 119 -2.28 -0.96 -12.00
N GLN A 120 -2.16 -1.49 -13.22
CA GLN A 120 -3.30 -2.05 -13.92
C GLN A 120 -3.78 -3.33 -13.23
N TYR A 121 -5.08 -3.43 -12.98
CA TYR A 121 -5.69 -4.69 -12.60
C TYR A 121 -5.64 -5.68 -13.75
N LEU A 122 -5.08 -6.86 -13.49
CA LEU A 122 -5.09 -7.99 -14.41
C LEU A 122 -5.85 -9.13 -13.73
N ARG A 123 -6.89 -9.63 -14.39
CA ARG A 123 -7.75 -10.71 -13.89
C ARG A 123 -6.97 -12.02 -13.77
N PRO A 124 -6.77 -12.58 -12.57
CA PRO A 124 -5.98 -13.80 -12.41
C PRO A 124 -6.65 -15.04 -13.01
N THR A 125 -7.95 -15.21 -12.80
CA THR A 125 -8.77 -16.30 -13.38
C THR A 125 -10.18 -15.80 -13.71
N LEU A 126 -10.97 -16.59 -14.43
CA LEU A 126 -12.35 -16.24 -14.78
C LEU A 126 -13.30 -16.11 -13.59
N GLU A 127 -12.90 -16.58 -12.42
CA GLU A 127 -13.67 -16.47 -11.17
C GLU A 127 -13.47 -15.13 -10.47
N HIS A 128 -12.38 -14.41 -10.78
CA HIS A 128 -12.09 -13.11 -10.19
C HIS A 128 -12.89 -11.99 -10.87
N TYR A 129 -12.91 -10.83 -10.26
CA TYR A 129 -13.58 -9.65 -10.78
C TYR A 129 -13.11 -9.33 -12.22
N PRO A 130 -14.00 -9.01 -13.17
CA PRO A 130 -13.61 -8.75 -14.55
C PRO A 130 -12.82 -7.44 -14.67
N VAL A 131 -11.91 -7.39 -15.66
CA VAL A 131 -11.29 -6.12 -16.08
C VAL A 131 -12.36 -5.27 -16.77
N ALA A 132 -12.59 -4.07 -16.24
CA ALA A 132 -13.55 -3.11 -16.83
C ALA A 132 -12.90 -2.24 -17.91
N ALA A 133 -11.62 -1.88 -17.73
CA ALA A 133 -10.87 -1.07 -18.68
C ALA A 133 -9.37 -1.32 -18.59
N TYR A 134 -8.66 -1.13 -19.70
CA TYR A 134 -7.20 -0.99 -19.71
C TYR A 134 -6.86 0.49 -19.74
N ILE A 135 -6.21 0.95 -18.66
CA ILE A 135 -5.87 2.35 -18.45
C ILE A 135 -4.62 2.70 -19.26
N THR A 136 -4.65 3.86 -19.93
CA THR A 136 -3.52 4.28 -20.77
C THR A 136 -2.31 4.75 -19.94
N PRO A 137 -1.08 4.65 -20.47
CA PRO A 137 0.10 5.18 -19.78
C PRO A 137 -0.02 6.66 -19.42
N GLU A 138 -0.65 7.48 -20.30
CA GLU A 138 -0.85 8.92 -20.05
C GLU A 138 -1.79 9.14 -18.86
N LYS A 139 -2.79 8.27 -18.67
CA LYS A 139 -3.69 8.34 -17.51
C LYS A 139 -2.99 7.92 -16.22
N PHE A 140 -2.12 6.91 -16.27
CA PHE A 140 -1.26 6.55 -15.15
C PHE A 140 -0.35 7.71 -14.75
N GLU A 141 0.26 8.40 -15.72
CA GLU A 141 1.09 9.58 -15.45
C GLU A 141 0.25 10.71 -14.84
N TRP A 142 -0.97 10.91 -15.32
CA TRP A 142 -1.88 11.89 -14.72
C TRP A 142 -2.17 11.57 -13.24
N TYR A 143 -2.46 10.31 -12.88
CA TYR A 143 -2.62 9.90 -11.48
C TYR A 143 -1.35 10.14 -10.67
N ARG A 144 -0.18 9.85 -11.24
CA ARG A 144 1.10 10.10 -10.58
C ARG A 144 1.27 11.57 -10.20
N LEU A 145 1.02 12.47 -11.13
CA LEU A 145 1.12 13.92 -10.90
C LEU A 145 0.12 14.36 -9.81
N ARG A 146 -1.13 13.89 -9.87
CA ARG A 146 -2.14 14.21 -8.83
C ARG A 146 -1.70 13.73 -7.44
N ALA A 147 -1.15 12.52 -7.34
CA ALA A 147 -0.64 12.00 -6.07
C ALA A 147 0.50 12.89 -5.52
N LEU A 148 1.46 13.26 -6.33
CA LEU A 148 2.55 14.16 -5.91
C LEU A 148 2.04 15.53 -5.46
N GLU A 149 1.06 16.11 -6.16
CA GLU A 149 0.41 17.37 -5.78
C GLU A 149 -0.34 17.26 -4.45
N MET A 150 -0.84 16.08 -4.08
CA MET A 150 -1.45 15.80 -2.77
C MET A 150 -0.43 15.65 -1.65
N GLY A 151 0.89 15.67 -1.97
CA GLY A 151 1.97 15.60 -1.00
C GLY A 151 2.44 14.19 -0.66
N PHE A 152 2.23 13.20 -1.52
CA PHE A 152 2.98 11.94 -1.41
C PHE A 152 4.45 12.19 -1.73
N ASP A 153 5.34 11.57 -0.97
CA ASP A 153 6.79 11.70 -1.18
C ASP A 153 7.23 10.92 -2.43
N TYR A 154 6.52 9.85 -2.75
CA TYR A 154 6.76 9.03 -3.92
C TYR A 154 5.47 8.40 -4.45
N CYS A 155 5.35 8.36 -5.77
CA CYS A 155 4.27 7.67 -6.47
C CYS A 155 4.83 6.92 -7.69
N ALA A 156 4.72 5.60 -7.67
CA ALA A 156 4.92 4.79 -8.87
C ALA A 156 3.54 4.50 -9.51
N SER A 157 3.36 4.88 -10.76
CA SER A 157 2.07 4.72 -11.46
C SER A 157 2.31 4.36 -12.93
N ALA A 158 2.05 3.11 -13.28
CA ALA A 158 2.16 2.61 -14.66
C ALA A 158 1.46 1.25 -14.78
N PRO A 159 1.15 0.77 -16.01
CA PRO A 159 0.44 -0.50 -16.21
C PRO A 159 1.08 -1.71 -15.53
N LEU A 160 2.39 -1.79 -15.48
CA LEU A 160 3.12 -2.92 -14.91
C LEU A 160 3.61 -2.70 -13.47
N VAL A 161 3.26 -1.58 -12.85
CA VAL A 161 3.60 -1.33 -11.44
C VAL A 161 2.92 -2.38 -10.54
N ARG A 162 3.67 -2.81 -9.54
CA ARG A 162 3.23 -3.68 -8.43
C ARG A 162 3.69 -3.07 -7.11
N SER A 163 3.17 -3.55 -5.99
CA SER A 163 3.47 -2.99 -4.66
C SER A 163 4.96 -2.92 -4.34
N SER A 164 5.77 -3.84 -4.83
CA SER A 164 7.24 -3.87 -4.63
C SER A 164 8.04 -3.14 -5.70
N TYR A 165 7.38 -2.51 -6.69
CA TYR A 165 8.07 -1.85 -7.79
C TYR A 165 8.91 -0.67 -7.31
N MET A 166 10.19 -0.61 -7.73
CA MET A 166 11.14 0.48 -7.44
C MET A 166 11.21 0.86 -5.94
N ALA A 167 11.17 -0.13 -5.04
CA ALA A 167 11.16 0.09 -3.59
C ALA A 167 12.38 0.91 -3.10
N GLU A 168 13.55 0.76 -3.74
CA GLU A 168 14.75 1.52 -3.42
C GLU A 168 14.61 3.02 -3.73
N GLU A 169 14.00 3.38 -4.86
CA GLU A 169 13.75 4.78 -5.23
C GLU A 169 12.76 5.43 -4.26
N ALA A 170 11.70 4.70 -3.91
CA ALA A 170 10.72 5.15 -2.94
C ALA A 170 11.36 5.49 -1.58
N LEU A 171 12.30 4.65 -1.11
CA LEU A 171 13.01 4.91 0.13
C LEU A 171 13.93 6.13 0.05
N ARG A 172 14.66 6.30 -1.08
CA ARG A 172 15.52 7.47 -1.29
C ARG A 172 14.74 8.77 -1.23
N SER A 173 13.54 8.81 -1.85
CA SER A 173 12.66 9.99 -1.84
C SER A 173 12.24 10.39 -0.42
N VAL A 174 12.02 9.40 0.46
CA VAL A 174 11.63 9.64 1.86
C VAL A 174 12.79 10.07 2.74
N LYS A 175 14.01 9.58 2.50
CA LYS A 175 15.22 9.92 3.29
C LYS A 175 15.85 11.25 2.89
N SER A 176 15.45 11.84 1.75
CA SER A 176 15.99 13.12 1.25
C SER A 176 15.26 14.35 1.82
N LEU A 177 14.29 14.13 2.70
CA LEU A 177 13.52 15.14 3.44
C LEU A 177 13.94 15.18 4.91
#